data_458a95747e8433df7e20217dd22448b1
#
_entry.id   458a95747e8433df7e20217dd22448b1
#
_cell.length_a   1.000
_cell.length_b   1.000
_cell.length_c   1.000
_cell.angle_alpha   90.00
_cell.angle_beta   90.00
_cell.angle_gamma   90.00
#
_symmetry.space_group_name_H-M   'P 1'
#
loop_
_entity.id
_entity.type
_entity.pdbx_description
1 polymer ?
#
loop_
_entity_poly.entity_id
_entity_poly.type
_entity_poly.pdbx_seq_one_letter_code
_entity_poly.pdbx_strand_id
1 'polypeptide(L)'
;MDVYIEYVVLDNFTITLMIAALTYKIMLRRVAKLRALIAAIVGTGVAVAYPFVYNDALVVLIKFGLWLTLSLILFCGKRKFLLCSVTFLAVTFLFGGVTFGVNYLVCGDVYSAMRVSSFDFPISVILSGACLCYFIIKKLTMSIHRRKDVSGAVYGFSLTLFGKTLELRGLMDTGNRLYDEKSGLPIVIVGA
;
A
#
# COMPACT_ATOMS: atom_id res chain seq x y z
N MET A 1 35.67 -7.29 5.04
CA MET A 1 34.50 -6.39 5.07
C MET A 1 33.50 -7.04 6.02
N ASP A 2 33.44 -6.55 7.24
CA ASP A 2 32.64 -7.20 8.29
C ASP A 2 31.17 -6.83 8.09
N VAL A 3 30.35 -7.82 7.73
CA VAL A 3 28.91 -7.68 7.55
C VAL A 3 28.27 -7.86 8.94
N TYR A 4 27.76 -6.78 9.49
CA TYR A 4 26.97 -6.84 10.73
C TYR A 4 25.60 -7.45 10.42
N ILE A 5 25.45 -8.75 10.67
CA ILE A 5 24.23 -9.51 10.41
C ILE A 5 23.01 -8.89 11.10
N GLU A 6 23.21 -8.27 12.26
CA GLU A 6 22.14 -7.60 13.02
C GLU A 6 21.46 -6.49 12.21
N TYR A 7 22.23 -5.68 11.49
CA TYR A 7 21.67 -4.61 10.65
C TYR A 7 20.90 -5.20 9.47
N VAL A 8 21.45 -6.22 8.80
CA VAL A 8 20.74 -6.90 7.68
C VAL A 8 19.41 -7.47 8.16
N VAL A 9 19.39 -8.09 9.34
CA VAL A 9 18.16 -8.65 9.93
C VAL A 9 17.16 -7.55 10.24
N LEU A 10 17.58 -6.51 10.94
CA LEU A 10 16.69 -5.42 11.38
C LEU A 10 16.07 -4.68 10.18
N ASP A 11 16.90 -4.33 9.20
CA ASP A 11 16.49 -3.57 8.03
C ASP A 11 15.51 -4.36 7.17
N ASN A 12 15.86 -5.59 6.79
CA ASN A 12 15.00 -6.40 5.94
C ASN A 12 13.68 -6.77 6.62
N PHE A 13 13.71 -7.03 7.92
CA PHE A 13 12.52 -7.28 8.71
C PHE A 13 11.60 -6.06 8.72
N THR A 14 12.15 -4.88 9.03
CA THR A 14 11.40 -3.63 9.11
C THR A 14 10.85 -3.23 7.74
N ILE A 15 11.68 -3.28 6.69
CA ILE A 15 11.28 -2.95 5.31
C ILE A 15 10.15 -3.85 4.85
N THR A 16 10.24 -5.17 5.07
CA THR A 16 9.19 -6.11 4.65
C THR A 16 7.87 -5.84 5.36
N LEU A 17 7.90 -5.55 6.68
CA LEU A 17 6.70 -5.16 7.42
C LEU A 17 6.08 -3.87 6.90
N MET A 18 6.90 -2.86 6.57
CA MET A 18 6.44 -1.59 6.04
C MET A 18 5.79 -1.75 4.66
N ILE A 19 6.43 -2.47 3.73
CA ILE A 19 5.89 -2.74 2.40
C ILE A 19 4.57 -3.51 2.51
N ALA A 20 4.50 -4.53 3.38
CA ALA A 20 3.26 -5.27 3.64
C ALA A 20 2.15 -4.36 4.17
N ALA A 21 2.44 -3.54 5.19
CA ALA A 21 1.47 -2.61 5.76
C ALA A 21 0.95 -1.58 4.75
N LEU A 22 1.85 -1.01 3.93
CA LEU A 22 1.51 -0.07 2.86
C LEU A 22 0.64 -0.73 1.79
N THR A 23 0.95 -1.96 1.39
CA THR A 23 0.15 -2.72 0.44
C THR A 23 -1.26 -2.98 0.97
N TYR A 24 -1.39 -3.43 2.22
CA TYR A 24 -2.70 -3.61 2.87
C TYR A 24 -3.49 -2.29 2.90
N LYS A 25 -2.83 -1.18 3.16
CA LYS A 25 -3.46 0.15 3.20
C LYS A 25 -3.98 0.58 1.82
N ILE A 26 -3.19 0.39 0.75
CA ILE A 26 -3.62 0.68 -0.63
C ILE A 26 -4.83 -0.17 -1.02
N MET A 27 -4.81 -1.44 -0.64
CA MET A 27 -5.89 -2.38 -0.92
C MET A 27 -7.09 -2.21 0.01
N LEU A 28 -7.07 -1.22 0.92
CA LEU A 28 -8.12 -0.95 1.92
C LEU A 28 -8.49 -2.18 2.75
N ARG A 29 -7.50 -2.96 3.10
CA ARG A 29 -7.66 -4.19 3.89
C ARG A 29 -7.05 -4.04 5.27
N ARG A 30 -7.59 -4.75 6.24
CA ARG A 30 -6.97 -4.86 7.56
C ARG A 30 -5.68 -5.66 7.46
N VAL A 31 -4.62 -5.16 8.08
CA VAL A 31 -3.32 -5.83 8.12
C VAL A 31 -3.45 -7.16 8.89
N ALA A 32 -3.12 -8.25 8.23
CA ALA A 32 -3.02 -9.55 8.88
C ALA A 32 -1.67 -9.65 9.59
N LYS A 33 -1.61 -9.21 10.85
CA LYS A 33 -0.37 -9.06 11.63
C LYS A 33 0.50 -10.31 11.61
N LEU A 34 -0.09 -11.48 11.86
CA LEU A 34 0.64 -12.76 11.87
C LEU A 34 1.26 -13.08 10.50
N ARG A 35 0.50 -12.90 9.41
CA ARG A 35 1.01 -13.13 8.05
C ARG A 35 2.12 -12.15 7.68
N ALA A 36 1.99 -10.88 8.08
CA ALA A 36 3.03 -9.88 7.87
C ALA A 36 4.31 -10.22 8.65
N LEU A 37 4.17 -10.71 9.88
CA LEU A 37 5.30 -11.16 10.69
C LEU A 37 6.02 -12.35 10.05
N ILE A 38 5.28 -13.38 9.62
CA ILE A 38 5.85 -14.55 8.93
C ILE A 38 6.54 -14.12 7.63
N ALA A 39 5.92 -13.25 6.85
CA ALA A 39 6.53 -12.72 5.63
C ALA A 39 7.84 -11.96 5.91
N ALA A 40 7.88 -11.16 6.99
CA ALA A 40 9.10 -10.45 7.40
C ALA A 40 10.21 -11.41 7.81
N ILE A 41 9.89 -12.47 8.56
CA ILE A 41 10.87 -13.51 8.96
C ILE A 41 11.43 -14.21 7.71
N VAL A 42 10.57 -14.63 6.79
CA VAL A 42 10.99 -15.30 5.55
C VAL A 42 11.84 -14.37 4.67
N GLY A 43 11.41 -13.12 4.47
CA GLY A 43 12.16 -12.13 3.71
C GLY A 43 13.55 -11.86 4.30
N THR A 44 13.63 -11.73 5.61
CA THR A 44 14.89 -11.56 6.34
C THR A 44 15.80 -12.79 6.21
N GLY A 45 15.25 -13.99 6.33
CA GLY A 45 16.02 -15.23 6.18
C GLY A 45 16.67 -15.34 4.78
N VAL A 46 15.93 -14.96 3.73
CA VAL A 46 16.48 -14.92 2.36
C VAL A 46 17.54 -13.82 2.23
N ALA A 47 17.34 -12.65 2.85
CA ALA A 47 18.32 -11.56 2.80
C ALA A 47 19.65 -11.94 3.47
N VAL A 48 19.63 -12.69 4.56
CA VAL A 48 20.83 -13.22 5.22
C VAL A 48 21.53 -14.30 4.37
N ALA A 49 20.77 -15.11 3.64
CA ALA A 49 21.31 -16.15 2.77
C ALA A 49 21.84 -15.58 1.42
N TYR A 50 21.36 -14.42 0.99
CA TYR A 50 21.67 -13.81 -0.29
C TYR A 50 23.17 -13.61 -0.59
N PRO A 51 24.03 -13.17 0.35
CA PRO A 51 25.46 -12.96 0.10
C PRO A 51 26.23 -14.24 -0.29
N PHE A 52 25.66 -15.42 -0.02
CA PHE A 52 26.29 -16.72 -0.35
C PHE A 52 25.95 -17.20 -1.76
N VAL A 53 25.16 -16.44 -2.53
CA VAL A 53 24.74 -16.78 -3.88
C VAL A 53 25.58 -16.02 -4.89
N TYR A 54 26.45 -16.71 -5.60
CA TYR A 54 27.41 -16.11 -6.56
C TYR A 54 26.92 -16.14 -8.01
N ASN A 55 25.82 -16.80 -8.31
CA ASN A 55 25.31 -16.96 -9.68
C ASN A 55 24.22 -15.92 -9.95
N ASP A 56 24.45 -15.02 -10.92
CA ASP A 56 23.53 -13.93 -11.27
C ASP A 56 22.14 -14.41 -11.70
N ALA A 57 22.07 -15.51 -12.47
CA ALA A 57 20.80 -16.08 -12.88
C ALA A 57 20.02 -16.62 -11.68
N LEU A 58 20.71 -17.27 -10.73
CA LEU A 58 20.11 -17.75 -9.49
C LEU A 58 19.63 -16.59 -8.60
N VAL A 59 20.36 -15.50 -8.57
CA VAL A 59 19.97 -14.26 -7.88
C VAL A 59 18.63 -13.72 -8.39
N VAL A 60 18.46 -13.64 -9.72
CA VAL A 60 17.19 -13.18 -10.32
C VAL A 60 16.05 -14.14 -9.97
N LEU A 61 16.30 -15.45 -10.06
CA LEU A 61 15.32 -16.47 -9.70
C LEU A 61 14.87 -16.38 -8.23
N ILE A 62 15.83 -16.19 -7.31
CA ILE A 62 15.56 -16.01 -5.88
C ILE A 62 14.70 -14.75 -5.64
N LYS A 63 14.98 -13.64 -6.30
CA LYS A 63 14.18 -12.40 -6.16
C LYS A 63 12.73 -12.61 -6.61
N PHE A 64 12.51 -13.26 -7.76
CA PHE A 64 11.18 -13.60 -8.23
C PHE A 64 10.48 -14.61 -7.32
N GLY A 65 11.18 -15.64 -6.90
CA GLY A 65 10.68 -16.64 -5.96
C GLY A 65 10.30 -16.02 -4.61
N LEU A 66 11.11 -15.11 -4.10
CA LEU A 66 10.83 -14.37 -2.88
C LEU A 66 9.56 -13.53 -3.01
N TRP A 67 9.43 -12.74 -4.10
CA TRP A 67 8.21 -11.97 -4.35
C TRP A 67 6.96 -12.85 -4.37
N LEU A 68 6.99 -13.99 -5.08
CA LEU A 68 5.87 -14.93 -5.12
C LEU A 68 5.58 -15.52 -3.74
N THR A 69 6.59 -15.96 -3.01
CA THR A 69 6.46 -16.55 -1.67
C THR A 69 5.86 -15.56 -0.68
N LEU A 70 6.38 -14.33 -0.64
CA LEU A 70 5.85 -13.29 0.23
C LEU A 70 4.41 -12.92 -0.15
N SER A 71 4.09 -12.85 -1.45
CA SER A 71 2.73 -12.61 -1.93
C SER A 71 1.77 -13.72 -1.52
N LEU A 72 2.19 -14.98 -1.59
CA LEU A 72 1.41 -16.12 -1.12
C LEU A 72 1.16 -16.05 0.39
N ILE A 73 2.19 -15.81 1.18
CA ILE A 73 2.04 -15.69 2.64
C ILE A 73 1.06 -14.58 3.01
N LEU A 74 1.19 -13.40 2.39
CA LEU A 74 0.39 -12.22 2.72
C LEU A 74 -1.05 -12.32 2.22
N PHE A 75 -1.26 -12.82 1.00
CA PHE A 75 -2.53 -12.66 0.29
C PHE A 75 -3.20 -13.97 -0.12
N CYS A 76 -2.64 -15.15 0.18
CA CYS A 76 -3.28 -16.44 -0.13
C CYS A 76 -4.70 -16.52 0.43
N GLY A 77 -5.62 -17.01 -0.38
CA GLY A 77 -7.06 -17.09 -0.04
C GLY A 77 -7.81 -15.76 -0.05
N LYS A 78 -7.18 -14.66 -0.49
CA LYS A 78 -7.86 -13.37 -0.64
C LYS A 78 -8.45 -13.21 -2.04
N ARG A 79 -9.69 -12.68 -2.09
CA ARG A 79 -10.32 -12.28 -3.35
C ARG A 79 -9.42 -11.25 -4.06
N LYS A 80 -9.13 -11.43 -5.35
CA LYS A 80 -8.22 -10.61 -6.16
C LYS A 80 -6.74 -10.76 -5.74
N PHE A 81 -6.29 -11.99 -5.51
CA PHE A 81 -4.90 -12.31 -5.16
C PHE A 81 -3.88 -11.66 -6.11
N LEU A 82 -4.07 -11.82 -7.43
CA LEU A 82 -3.17 -11.25 -8.45
C LEU A 82 -3.02 -9.73 -8.31
N LEU A 83 -4.13 -9.01 -8.10
CA LEU A 83 -4.09 -7.57 -7.91
C LEU A 83 -3.32 -7.19 -6.64
N CYS A 84 -3.49 -7.95 -5.54
CA CYS A 84 -2.73 -7.72 -4.32
C CYS A 84 -1.23 -7.98 -4.52
N SER A 85 -0.88 -9.03 -5.26
CA SER A 85 0.51 -9.41 -5.55
C SER A 85 1.21 -8.36 -6.43
N VAL A 86 0.53 -7.89 -7.49
CA VAL A 86 1.05 -6.82 -8.36
C VAL A 86 1.18 -5.51 -7.58
N THR A 87 0.20 -5.18 -6.73
CA THR A 87 0.29 -3.98 -5.87
C THR A 87 1.46 -4.09 -4.89
N PHE A 88 1.71 -5.27 -4.31
CA PHE A 88 2.85 -5.51 -3.44
C PHE A 88 4.18 -5.27 -4.18
N LEU A 89 4.30 -5.77 -5.41
CA LEU A 89 5.46 -5.52 -6.26
C LEU A 89 5.64 -4.02 -6.56
N ALA A 90 4.57 -3.34 -6.95
CA ALA A 90 4.59 -1.90 -7.24
C ALA A 90 5.02 -1.08 -6.00
N VAL A 91 4.53 -1.43 -4.81
CA VAL A 91 4.93 -0.80 -3.55
C VAL A 91 6.39 -1.07 -3.23
N THR A 92 6.89 -2.28 -3.52
CA THR A 92 8.31 -2.62 -3.34
C THR A 92 9.20 -1.74 -4.21
N PHE A 93 8.88 -1.59 -5.50
CA PHE A 93 9.61 -0.70 -6.39
C PHE A 93 9.51 0.78 -5.98
N LEU A 94 8.32 1.22 -5.58
CA LEU A 94 8.12 2.58 -5.10
C LEU A 94 8.97 2.85 -3.86
N PHE A 95 8.97 1.95 -2.90
CA PHE A 95 9.75 2.06 -1.68
C PHE A 95 11.25 2.10 -1.98
N GLY A 96 11.73 1.17 -2.80
CA GLY A 96 13.13 1.13 -3.22
C GLY A 96 13.56 2.39 -3.98
N GLY A 97 12.73 2.86 -4.91
CA GLY A 97 13.00 4.08 -5.68
C GLY A 97 13.05 5.34 -4.81
N VAL A 98 12.09 5.48 -3.87
CA VAL A 98 12.07 6.62 -2.93
C VAL A 98 13.29 6.57 -1.99
N THR A 99 13.61 5.41 -1.45
CA THR A 99 14.78 5.23 -0.57
C THR A 99 16.07 5.56 -1.31
N PHE A 100 16.22 5.05 -2.54
CA PHE A 100 17.36 5.37 -3.40
C PHE A 100 17.43 6.88 -3.71
N GLY A 101 16.30 7.51 -4.03
CA GLY A 101 16.22 8.95 -4.31
C GLY A 101 16.64 9.80 -3.12
N VAL A 102 16.16 9.45 -1.91
CA VAL A 102 16.60 10.14 -0.67
C VAL A 102 18.10 9.98 -0.45
N ASN A 103 18.62 8.76 -0.65
CA ASN A 103 20.04 8.50 -0.51
C ASN A 103 20.88 9.29 -1.51
N TYR A 104 20.43 9.36 -2.76
CA TYR A 104 21.06 10.18 -3.80
C TYR A 104 21.11 11.67 -3.41
N LEU A 105 20.03 12.22 -2.86
CA LEU A 105 20.00 13.60 -2.39
C LEU A 105 20.95 13.87 -1.22
N VAL A 106 21.17 12.88 -0.36
CA VAL A 106 22.10 12.99 0.77
C VAL A 106 23.55 12.85 0.32
N CYS A 107 23.86 11.90 -0.56
CA CYS A 107 25.22 11.60 -1.00
C CYS A 107 25.69 12.51 -2.14
N GLY A 108 24.77 13.13 -2.90
CA GLY A 108 25.07 14.04 -4.02
C GLY A 108 25.60 13.37 -5.28
N ASP A 109 25.86 12.06 -5.26
CA ASP A 109 26.43 11.29 -6.37
C ASP A 109 25.80 9.91 -6.50
N VAL A 110 25.55 9.50 -7.77
CA VAL A 110 24.92 8.22 -8.11
C VAL A 110 25.80 7.04 -7.68
N TYR A 111 27.10 7.12 -7.88
CA TYR A 111 28.02 6.05 -7.49
C TYR A 111 28.09 5.86 -5.99
N SER A 112 28.10 6.95 -5.23
CA SER A 112 28.03 6.91 -3.78
C SER A 112 26.68 6.39 -3.29
N ALA A 113 25.58 6.80 -3.92
CA ALA A 113 24.24 6.31 -3.62
C ALA A 113 24.07 4.82 -3.93
N MET A 114 24.72 4.28 -4.98
CA MET A 114 24.75 2.86 -5.30
C MET A 114 25.75 2.07 -4.45
N ARG A 115 26.86 2.68 -4.05
CA ARG A 115 27.90 2.08 -3.21
C ARG A 115 27.53 1.99 -1.75
N VAL A 116 26.48 2.65 -1.33
CA VAL A 116 25.93 2.43 -0.01
C VAL A 116 25.55 0.95 0.04
N SER A 117 26.59 0.18 0.26
CA SER A 117 26.43 -1.20 0.65
C SER A 117 25.55 -1.17 1.89
N SER A 118 24.81 -2.21 2.08
CA SER A 118 23.84 -2.47 3.14
C SER A 118 24.34 -2.12 4.56
N PHE A 119 25.56 -1.64 4.72
CA PHE A 119 26.25 -1.40 5.98
C PHE A 119 26.29 0.06 6.42
N ASP A 120 26.13 1.00 5.47
CA ASP A 120 26.20 2.44 5.75
C ASP A 120 24.83 3.12 5.57
N PHE A 121 23.77 2.32 5.38
CA PHE A 121 22.41 2.87 5.27
C PHE A 121 21.98 3.36 6.66
N PRO A 122 22.03 4.66 6.95
CA PRO A 122 21.53 5.12 8.23
C PRO A 122 20.05 4.77 8.29
N ILE A 123 19.62 4.15 9.38
CA ILE A 123 18.20 3.85 9.67
C ILE A 123 17.30 5.05 9.37
N SER A 124 17.84 6.27 9.50
CA SER A 124 17.19 7.53 9.15
C SER A 124 16.76 7.61 7.67
N VAL A 125 17.53 7.05 6.72
CA VAL A 125 17.18 7.05 5.28
C VAL A 125 16.02 6.09 5.02
N ILE A 126 16.04 4.91 5.64
CA ILE A 126 14.96 3.93 5.55
C ILE A 126 13.68 4.52 6.15
N LEU A 127 13.75 5.13 7.32
CA LEU A 127 12.62 5.77 7.98
C LEU A 127 12.08 6.95 7.18
N SER A 128 12.94 7.80 6.62
CA SER A 128 12.52 8.93 5.79
C SER A 128 11.86 8.46 4.48
N GLY A 129 12.43 7.44 3.82
CA GLY A 129 11.83 6.79 2.66
C GLY A 129 10.45 6.20 2.96
N ALA A 130 10.32 5.50 4.08
CA ALA A 130 9.04 4.94 4.53
C ALA A 130 8.01 6.03 4.84
N CYS A 131 8.42 7.10 5.48
CA CYS A 131 7.55 8.25 5.80
C CYS A 131 7.04 8.92 4.52
N LEU A 132 7.92 9.18 3.56
CA LEU A 132 7.56 9.73 2.25
C LEU A 132 6.61 8.81 1.49
N CYS A 133 6.91 7.51 1.41
CA CYS A 133 6.01 6.53 0.81
C CYS A 133 4.63 6.53 1.47
N TYR A 134 4.57 6.59 2.80
CA TYR A 134 3.32 6.66 3.53
C TYR A 134 2.49 7.90 3.13
N PHE A 135 3.11 9.09 3.07
CA PHE A 135 2.42 10.33 2.68
C PHE A 135 1.96 10.29 1.23
N ILE A 136 2.80 9.81 0.30
CA ILE A 136 2.43 9.66 -1.12
C ILE A 136 1.23 8.73 -1.24
N ILE A 137 1.27 7.55 -0.63
CA ILE A 137 0.20 6.56 -0.67
C ILE A 137 -1.07 7.10 -0.02
N LYS A 138 -0.96 7.78 1.13
CA LYS A 138 -2.11 8.42 1.79
C LYS A 138 -2.79 9.42 0.85
N LYS A 139 -2.02 10.30 0.20
CA LYS A 139 -2.53 11.32 -0.71
C LYS A 139 -3.20 10.69 -1.95
N LEU A 140 -2.57 9.68 -2.55
CA LEU A 140 -3.11 8.94 -3.69
C LEU A 140 -4.43 8.22 -3.33
N THR A 141 -4.45 7.51 -2.20
CA THR A 141 -5.64 6.77 -1.75
C THR A 141 -6.81 7.72 -1.47
N MET A 142 -6.54 8.87 -0.84
CA MET A 142 -7.57 9.89 -0.59
C MET A 142 -8.09 10.50 -1.89
N SER A 143 -7.21 10.75 -2.88
CA SER A 143 -7.61 11.28 -4.20
C SER A 143 -8.50 10.32 -4.98
N ILE A 144 -8.17 9.02 -4.94
CA ILE A 144 -8.96 7.97 -5.60
C ILE A 144 -10.32 7.81 -4.94
N HIS A 145 -10.40 7.89 -3.59
CA HIS A 145 -11.66 7.80 -2.85
C HIS A 145 -12.58 8.98 -3.19
N ARG A 146 -12.06 10.21 -3.16
CA ARG A 146 -12.84 11.39 -3.52
C ARG A 146 -13.46 11.28 -4.92
N ARG A 147 -12.74 10.70 -5.89
CA ARG A 147 -13.27 10.52 -7.25
C ARG A 147 -14.36 9.45 -7.33
N LYS A 148 -14.27 8.38 -6.51
CA LYS A 148 -15.29 7.32 -6.48
C LYS A 148 -16.57 7.75 -5.79
N ASP A 149 -16.48 8.52 -4.73
CA ASP A 149 -17.65 8.99 -3.99
C ASP A 149 -18.51 9.94 -4.82
N VAL A 150 -17.89 10.72 -5.73
CA VAL A 150 -18.64 11.67 -6.59
C VAL A 150 -19.24 10.98 -7.82
N SER A 151 -18.59 9.97 -8.41
CA SER A 151 -19.04 9.34 -9.67
C SER A 151 -20.05 8.19 -9.47
N GLY A 152 -20.15 7.64 -8.27
CA GLY A 152 -21.03 6.52 -7.97
C GLY A 152 -22.33 6.86 -7.25
N ALA A 153 -22.56 8.12 -6.97
CA ALA A 153 -23.62 8.56 -6.07
C ALA A 153 -24.87 9.12 -6.77
N VAL A 154 -24.90 9.16 -8.10
CA VAL A 154 -26.08 9.67 -8.83
C VAL A 154 -26.97 8.50 -9.24
N TYR A 155 -28.13 8.42 -8.65
CA TYR A 155 -29.15 7.41 -8.93
C TYR A 155 -30.38 8.06 -9.58
N GLY A 156 -31.01 7.34 -10.53
CA GLY A 156 -32.37 7.67 -10.98
C GLY A 156 -33.38 7.13 -9.95
N PHE A 157 -34.31 7.98 -9.52
CA PHE A 157 -35.42 7.55 -8.67
C PHE A 157 -36.71 8.20 -9.13
N SER A 158 -37.83 7.51 -8.93
CA SER A 158 -39.15 8.01 -9.23
C SER A 158 -39.83 8.46 -7.94
N LEU A 159 -40.26 9.71 -7.94
CA LEU A 159 -41.01 10.31 -6.84
C LEU A 159 -42.50 10.42 -7.25
N THR A 160 -43.39 9.76 -6.57
CA THR A 160 -44.81 9.87 -6.82
C THR A 160 -45.44 10.77 -5.75
N LEU A 161 -45.96 11.92 -6.17
CA LEU A 161 -46.64 12.89 -5.32
C LEU A 161 -48.01 13.23 -5.94
N PHE A 162 -49.06 13.15 -5.16
CA PHE A 162 -50.43 13.50 -5.58
C PHE A 162 -50.86 12.80 -6.90
N GLY A 163 -50.45 11.53 -7.09
CA GLY A 163 -50.79 10.74 -8.27
C GLY A 163 -49.97 11.06 -9.53
N LYS A 164 -49.00 11.99 -9.46
CA LYS A 164 -48.04 12.28 -10.52
C LYS A 164 -46.69 11.67 -10.19
N THR A 165 -46.11 10.94 -11.13
CA THR A 165 -44.77 10.35 -11.01
C THR A 165 -43.75 11.22 -11.73
N LEU A 166 -42.74 11.65 -11.02
CA LEU A 166 -41.61 12.43 -11.54
C LEU A 166 -40.37 11.54 -11.50
N GLU A 167 -39.68 11.41 -12.64
CA GLU A 167 -38.36 10.78 -12.71
C GLU A 167 -37.29 11.83 -12.44
N LEU A 168 -36.53 11.62 -11.39
CA LEU A 168 -35.49 12.54 -10.91
C LEU A 168 -34.14 11.82 -10.85
N ARG A 169 -33.06 12.61 -10.99
CA ARG A 169 -31.70 12.15 -10.71
C ARG A 169 -31.25 12.77 -9.39
N GLY A 170 -30.88 11.96 -8.45
CA GLY A 170 -30.45 12.40 -7.15
C GLY A 170 -29.06 11.90 -6.78
N LEU A 171 -28.34 12.71 -6.02
CA LEU A 171 -27.07 12.34 -5.39
C LEU A 171 -27.39 11.62 -4.07
N MET A 172 -26.94 10.38 -3.94
CA MET A 172 -27.03 9.65 -2.67
C MET A 172 -25.89 10.12 -1.73
N ASP A 173 -26.22 11.02 -0.83
CA ASP A 173 -25.28 11.45 0.22
C ASP A 173 -25.29 10.44 1.37
N THR A 174 -24.27 9.56 1.40
CA THR A 174 -24.07 8.57 2.48
C THR A 174 -23.70 9.22 3.82
N GLY A 175 -23.38 10.50 3.83
CA GLY A 175 -23.10 11.30 5.01
C GLY A 175 -24.31 12.08 5.53
N ASN A 176 -25.47 11.98 4.87
CA ASN A 176 -26.69 12.69 5.30
C ASN A 176 -27.14 12.24 6.69
N ARG A 177 -27.16 13.17 7.63
CA ARG A 177 -27.62 13.00 9.02
C ARG A 177 -28.91 13.74 9.30
N LEU A 178 -29.59 14.24 8.26
CA LEU A 178 -30.85 14.95 8.41
C LEU A 178 -31.99 13.92 8.47
N TYR A 179 -32.65 13.90 9.61
CA TYR A 179 -33.81 13.08 9.86
C TYR A 179 -34.98 13.98 10.26
N ASP A 180 -36.18 13.60 9.84
CA ASP A 180 -37.40 14.26 10.33
C ASP A 180 -37.60 13.90 11.82
N GLU A 181 -37.75 14.90 12.67
CA GLU A 181 -37.85 14.74 14.12
C GLU A 181 -39.09 13.93 14.53
N LYS A 182 -40.17 13.96 13.72
CA LYS A 182 -41.42 13.26 14.06
C LYS A 182 -41.50 11.82 13.57
N SER A 183 -40.97 11.57 12.37
CA SER A 183 -41.06 10.23 11.74
C SER A 183 -39.77 9.41 11.89
N GLY A 184 -38.63 10.04 12.21
CA GLY A 184 -37.32 9.41 12.26
C GLY A 184 -36.79 8.98 10.88
N LEU A 185 -37.44 9.39 9.79
CA LEU A 185 -37.03 9.05 8.42
C LEU A 185 -36.00 10.04 7.87
N PRO A 186 -35.09 9.60 7.01
CA PRO A 186 -34.12 10.47 6.36
C PRO A 186 -34.80 11.48 5.44
N ILE A 187 -34.36 12.74 5.49
CA ILE A 187 -34.90 13.83 4.64
C ILE A 187 -34.26 13.80 3.27
N VAL A 188 -35.06 13.88 2.23
CA VAL A 188 -34.63 14.06 0.84
C VAL A 188 -34.80 15.51 0.43
N ILE A 189 -33.73 16.18 0.00
CA ILE A 189 -33.80 17.56 -0.50
C ILE A 189 -33.94 17.50 -2.00
N VAL A 190 -35.03 18.07 -2.51
CA VAL A 190 -35.31 18.19 -3.95
C VAL A 190 -35.04 19.65 -4.32
N GLY A 191 -34.06 19.89 -5.22
CA GLY A 191 -33.84 21.20 -5.81
C GLY A 191 -34.80 21.43 -6.96
N ALA A 192 -35.35 22.64 -7.05
CA ALA A 192 -36.18 23.05 -8.18
C ALA A 192 -35.30 23.53 -9.37
#